data_f6e2594197a1d02273d2e13df8725ff5
#
_entry.id   f6e2594197a1d02273d2e13df8725ff5
#
_cell.length_a   1.000
_cell.length_b   1.000
_cell.length_c   1.000
_cell.angle_alpha   90.00
_cell.angle_beta   90.00
_cell.angle_gamma   90.00
#
_symmetry.space_group_name_H-M   'P 1'
#
loop_
_entity.id
_entity.type
_entity.pdbx_description
1 polymer ?
#
loop_
_entity_poly.entity_id
_entity_poly.type
_entity_poly.pdbx_seq_one_letter_code
_entity_poly.pdbx_strand_id
1 'polypeptide(L)'
;MLISFKFNNFCSFNLESEFSMEAPNSKVKTRYPDNYTSTEVDYDLLKTAVIVGENAGGKSNFIGSIKFLKSLMDSNSQVQSVGAYVNTFSFLTDKDPEQRFEICFISEKKHVYKYCLSIDSKGITGEGLYKQAKKKGAFACLFSVVRDKSGVYEKKDGKVSELDTVLKNSNNSYGLFISKLALLGNEDSIETISWFKNILLPGTVPADKENNPVRKDEDIKVMRDPRFVDIFRMVDYSICSIEVDNDKPYSKSMIIRKDAAGNEIRRELQQDSTGVREFFAWAVQIFRVVYENRVVFADEMDRVLNPILSDRVIAFVNGEEHKGQFIFSTHNVLHLNLKTYMKEQIYFVTKSKDSLTSELYSLADFPEVRYETTRVYEFYMKGILGGTAFE
;
A
#
# COMPACT_ATOMS: atom_id res chain seq x y z
N MET A 1 7.87 2.02 -7.30
CA MET A 1 6.91 0.89 -7.33
C MET A 1 7.26 -0.10 -6.24
N LEU A 2 6.27 -0.69 -5.59
CA LEU A 2 6.45 -1.81 -4.66
C LEU A 2 6.72 -3.09 -5.45
N ILE A 3 7.72 -3.87 -5.01
CA ILE A 3 7.99 -5.22 -5.53
C ILE A 3 7.39 -6.25 -4.57
N SER A 4 7.82 -6.22 -3.30
CA SER A 4 7.31 -7.14 -2.28
C SER A 4 7.38 -6.54 -0.88
N PHE A 5 6.57 -7.08 0.01
CA PHE A 5 6.56 -6.73 1.42
C PHE A 5 6.40 -7.98 2.26
N LYS A 6 7.30 -8.17 3.23
CA LYS A 6 7.22 -9.25 4.21
C LYS A 6 7.18 -8.67 5.61
N PHE A 7 6.43 -9.31 6.47
CA PHE A 7 6.37 -8.95 7.87
C PHE A 7 5.99 -10.16 8.73
N ASN A 8 6.33 -10.13 9.99
CA ASN A 8 5.88 -11.11 10.97
C ASN A 8 5.53 -10.44 12.30
N ASN A 9 4.81 -11.18 13.12
CA ASN A 9 4.46 -10.79 14.48
C ASN A 9 3.87 -9.37 14.59
N PHE A 10 2.89 -9.08 13.73
CA PHE A 10 2.20 -7.79 13.73
C PHE A 10 0.69 -7.97 13.86
N CYS A 11 0.11 -7.40 14.90
CA CYS A 11 -1.32 -7.52 15.22
C CYS A 11 -1.76 -8.99 15.27
N SER A 12 -2.64 -9.40 14.36
CA SER A 12 -3.12 -10.78 14.27
C SER A 12 -2.20 -11.73 13.51
N PHE A 13 -1.13 -11.25 12.88
CA PHE A 13 -0.17 -12.08 12.15
C PHE A 13 0.97 -12.51 13.06
N ASN A 14 1.10 -13.80 13.31
CA ASN A 14 2.21 -14.36 14.12
C ASN A 14 3.37 -14.84 13.23
N LEU A 15 3.05 -15.53 12.15
CA LEU A 15 4.05 -16.06 11.21
C LEU A 15 4.43 -15.01 10.16
N GLU A 16 5.51 -15.29 9.44
CA GLU A 16 5.91 -14.47 8.29
C GLU A 16 4.83 -14.50 7.22
N SER A 17 4.44 -13.32 6.78
CA SER A 17 3.49 -13.11 5.71
C SER A 17 4.17 -12.35 4.58
N GLU A 18 3.96 -12.80 3.34
CA GLU A 18 4.54 -12.20 2.15
C GLU A 18 3.45 -11.69 1.21
N PHE A 19 3.63 -10.46 0.74
CA PHE A 19 2.84 -9.84 -0.30
C PHE A 19 3.74 -9.43 -1.45
N SER A 20 3.41 -9.82 -2.68
CA SER A 20 4.19 -9.52 -3.88
C SER A 20 3.35 -8.82 -4.94
N MET A 21 3.96 -7.85 -5.61
CA MET A 21 3.41 -7.19 -6.79
C MET A 21 4.13 -7.64 -8.07
N GLU A 22 4.93 -8.70 -8.04
CA GLU A 22 5.54 -9.25 -9.25
C GLU A 22 4.50 -9.98 -10.10
N ALA A 23 4.48 -9.68 -11.40
CA ALA A 23 3.68 -10.43 -12.36
C ALA A 23 4.34 -11.80 -12.63
N PRO A 24 3.53 -12.84 -12.93
CA PRO A 24 4.07 -14.18 -13.17
C PRO A 24 4.98 -14.24 -14.41
N ASN A 25 6.03 -15.03 -14.34
CA ASN A 25 6.93 -15.30 -15.48
C ASN A 25 6.32 -16.28 -16.52
N SER A 26 5.01 -16.45 -16.53
CA SER A 26 4.31 -17.39 -17.41
C SER A 26 3.67 -16.68 -18.61
N LYS A 27 3.35 -17.46 -19.66
CA LYS A 27 2.59 -16.96 -20.80
C LYS A 27 1.18 -16.46 -20.41
N VAL A 28 0.71 -16.75 -19.20
CA VAL A 28 -0.59 -16.29 -18.71
C VAL A 28 -0.67 -14.77 -18.68
N LYS A 29 0.41 -14.07 -18.31
CA LYS A 29 0.42 -12.60 -18.26
C LYS A 29 0.09 -11.95 -19.61
N THR A 30 0.37 -12.62 -20.74
CA THR A 30 0.05 -12.08 -22.07
C THR A 30 -1.46 -11.98 -22.33
N ARG A 31 -2.29 -12.64 -21.52
CA ARG A 31 -3.76 -12.51 -21.56
C ARG A 31 -4.26 -11.25 -20.85
N TYR A 32 -3.38 -10.61 -20.03
CA TYR A 32 -3.69 -9.46 -19.19
C TYR A 32 -2.62 -8.36 -19.40
N PRO A 33 -2.44 -7.88 -20.65
CA PRO A 33 -1.35 -6.96 -20.97
C PRO A 33 -1.43 -5.65 -20.17
N ASP A 34 -2.65 -5.26 -19.79
CA ASP A 34 -2.91 -4.00 -19.09
C ASP A 34 -2.71 -4.09 -17.58
N ASN A 35 -2.65 -5.31 -16.99
CA ASN A 35 -2.62 -5.48 -15.54
C ASN A 35 -1.23 -5.29 -14.93
N TYR A 36 -0.18 -5.16 -15.72
CA TYR A 36 1.18 -4.98 -15.24
C TYR A 36 1.96 -3.95 -16.07
N THR A 37 3.06 -3.50 -15.53
CA THR A 37 4.01 -2.61 -16.20
C THR A 37 5.39 -3.23 -16.18
N SER A 38 6.04 -3.31 -17.34
CA SER A 38 7.46 -3.69 -17.43
C SER A 38 8.34 -2.52 -17.07
N THR A 39 9.33 -2.76 -16.22
CA THR A 39 10.24 -1.72 -15.74
C THR A 39 11.61 -1.78 -16.41
N GLU A 40 12.35 -0.68 -16.37
CA GLU A 40 13.70 -0.59 -16.95
C GLU A 40 14.75 -1.43 -16.17
N VAL A 41 14.38 -1.96 -15.01
CA VAL A 41 15.21 -2.81 -14.14
C VAL A 41 14.82 -4.29 -14.20
N ASP A 42 14.11 -4.69 -15.27
CA ASP A 42 13.70 -6.06 -15.60
C ASP A 42 12.70 -6.69 -14.59
N TYR A 43 11.86 -5.87 -13.96
CA TYR A 43 10.69 -6.34 -13.23
C TYR A 43 9.42 -6.06 -14.02
N ASP A 44 8.53 -7.05 -14.07
CA ASP A 44 7.14 -6.85 -14.47
C ASP A 44 6.31 -6.77 -13.20
N LEU A 45 5.71 -5.60 -12.94
CA LEU A 45 5.00 -5.33 -11.69
C LEU A 45 3.52 -5.07 -11.93
N LEU A 46 2.69 -5.68 -11.09
CA LEU A 46 1.24 -5.55 -11.12
C LEU A 46 0.82 -4.11 -10.80
N LYS A 47 -0.19 -3.61 -11.50
CA LYS A 47 -0.79 -2.28 -11.26
C LYS A 47 -1.84 -2.33 -10.14
N THR A 48 -2.52 -3.45 -9.99
CA THR A 48 -3.57 -3.64 -8.99
C THR A 48 -3.40 -4.94 -8.24
N ALA A 49 -3.81 -4.97 -6.97
CA ALA A 49 -4.00 -6.19 -6.19
C ALA A 49 -5.23 -6.04 -5.27
N VAL A 50 -5.99 -7.12 -5.15
CA VAL A 50 -7.17 -7.20 -4.30
C VAL A 50 -6.93 -8.15 -3.14
N ILE A 51 -7.35 -7.73 -1.94
CA ILE A 51 -7.24 -8.49 -0.70
C ILE A 51 -8.64 -8.80 -0.21
N VAL A 52 -9.01 -10.06 -0.27
CA VAL A 52 -10.34 -10.56 0.12
C VAL A 52 -10.24 -11.35 1.42
N GLY A 53 -11.29 -11.32 2.21
CA GLY A 53 -11.37 -12.11 3.44
C GLY A 53 -12.53 -11.67 4.32
N GLU A 54 -12.82 -12.44 5.33
CA GLU A 54 -13.92 -12.17 6.25
C GLU A 54 -13.68 -10.97 7.18
N ASN A 55 -14.75 -10.55 7.86
CA ASN A 55 -14.65 -9.62 8.96
C ASN A 55 -13.73 -10.20 10.05
N ALA A 56 -12.88 -9.34 10.61
CA ALA A 56 -11.86 -9.73 11.60
C ALA A 56 -10.80 -10.74 11.11
N GLY A 57 -10.75 -11.09 9.82
CA GLY A 57 -9.71 -11.96 9.23
C GLY A 57 -8.30 -11.39 9.32
N GLY A 58 -8.15 -10.04 9.30
CA GLY A 58 -6.84 -9.37 9.41
C GLY A 58 -6.50 -8.44 8.25
N LYS A 59 -7.40 -8.18 7.29
CA LYS A 59 -7.16 -7.27 6.15
C LYS A 59 -6.64 -5.90 6.58
N SER A 60 -7.32 -5.26 7.52
CA SER A 60 -6.90 -3.95 8.07
C SER A 60 -5.58 -4.04 8.83
N ASN A 61 -5.24 -5.19 9.44
CA ASN A 61 -3.96 -5.41 10.10
C ASN A 61 -2.81 -5.53 9.09
N PHE A 62 -3.05 -6.16 7.93
CA PHE A 62 -2.09 -6.15 6.83
C PHE A 62 -1.80 -4.71 6.35
N ILE A 63 -2.83 -3.93 6.04
CA ILE A 63 -2.66 -2.51 5.66
C ILE A 63 -2.03 -1.71 6.80
N GLY A 64 -2.39 -2.04 8.04
CA GLY A 64 -1.82 -1.47 9.26
C GLY A 64 -0.30 -1.69 9.38
N SER A 65 0.23 -2.82 8.94
CA SER A 65 1.67 -3.11 8.98
C SER A 65 2.47 -2.19 8.04
N ILE A 66 1.97 -1.93 6.84
CA ILE A 66 2.53 -0.93 5.91
C ILE A 66 2.43 0.49 6.50
N LYS A 67 1.26 0.83 7.08
CA LYS A 67 1.04 2.12 7.73
C LYS A 67 2.02 2.35 8.87
N PHE A 68 2.25 1.33 9.67
CA PHE A 68 3.21 1.36 10.77
C PHE A 68 4.62 1.62 10.26
N LEU A 69 5.11 0.82 9.30
CA LEU A 69 6.45 0.99 8.73
C LEU A 69 6.61 2.38 8.10
N LYS A 70 5.61 2.85 7.34
CA LYS A 70 5.62 4.20 6.78
C LYS A 70 5.68 5.28 7.88
N SER A 71 4.93 5.13 8.96
CA SER A 71 4.92 6.12 10.05
C SER A 71 6.27 6.26 10.72
N LEU A 72 7.05 5.19 10.83
CA LEU A 72 8.41 5.21 11.33
C LEU A 72 9.36 5.99 10.40
N MET A 73 9.13 5.90 9.08
CA MET A 73 9.91 6.65 8.07
C MET A 73 9.53 8.12 7.98
N ASP A 74 8.27 8.47 8.19
CA ASP A 74 7.78 9.85 8.14
C ASP A 74 8.15 10.67 9.39
N SER A 75 8.42 9.98 10.48
CA SER A 75 8.66 10.65 11.75
C SER A 75 10.07 11.21 11.81
N ASN A 76 10.20 12.53 11.61
CA ASN A 76 11.24 13.33 12.25
C ASN A 76 11.07 13.32 13.79
N SER A 77 10.04 12.65 14.27
CA SER A 77 9.72 12.57 15.68
C SER A 77 10.75 11.69 16.36
N GLN A 78 11.31 12.24 17.40
CA GLN A 78 11.82 11.50 18.54
C GLN A 78 10.89 10.30 18.75
N VAL A 79 11.23 9.18 18.14
CA VAL A 79 10.46 7.96 18.27
C VAL A 79 10.54 7.62 19.75
N GLN A 80 9.52 8.01 20.48
CA GLN A 80 9.26 7.42 21.78
C GLN A 80 9.26 5.92 21.53
N SER A 81 10.33 5.31 21.99
CA SER A 81 10.64 3.90 21.88
C SER A 81 9.78 3.14 20.86
N VAL A 82 10.35 2.84 19.69
CA VAL A 82 9.79 1.87 18.74
C VAL A 82 9.26 0.64 19.51
N GLY A 83 9.90 0.29 20.63
CA GLY A 83 9.47 -0.75 21.55
C GLY A 83 8.10 -0.56 22.22
N ALA A 84 7.59 0.66 22.39
CA ALA A 84 6.25 0.87 22.96
C ALA A 84 5.14 0.33 22.05
N TYR A 85 5.38 0.22 20.76
CA TYR A 85 4.41 -0.30 19.79
C TYR A 85 4.38 -1.83 19.71
N VAL A 86 5.49 -2.51 20.00
CA VAL A 86 5.59 -3.97 19.94
C VAL A 86 4.59 -4.63 20.91
N ASN A 87 4.50 -4.11 22.13
CA ASN A 87 3.57 -4.67 23.13
C ASN A 87 2.09 -4.41 22.79
N THR A 88 1.80 -3.39 22.00
CA THR A 88 0.42 -3.06 21.60
C THR A 88 -0.06 -3.96 20.46
N PHE A 89 0.86 -4.45 19.63
CA PHE A 89 0.54 -5.15 18.39
C PHE A 89 0.99 -6.61 18.35
N SER A 90 1.74 -7.11 19.33
CA SER A 90 2.03 -8.54 19.40
C SER A 90 0.82 -9.27 19.97
N PHE A 91 0.23 -10.14 19.17
CA PHE A 91 -1.04 -10.79 19.51
C PHE A 91 -0.93 -11.84 20.60
N LEU A 92 0.15 -12.57 20.67
CA LEU A 92 0.30 -13.71 21.57
C LEU A 92 1.77 -13.90 22.02
N THR A 93 2.04 -13.48 23.25
CA THR A 93 2.58 -14.37 24.25
C THR A 93 4.06 -14.69 24.34
N ASP A 94 4.99 -14.24 23.60
CA ASP A 94 6.34 -14.47 24.04
C ASP A 94 6.92 -13.22 24.67
N LYS A 95 7.71 -13.44 25.73
CA LYS A 95 8.31 -12.43 26.61
C LYS A 95 9.26 -11.44 25.91
N ASP A 96 9.10 -11.14 24.67
CA ASP A 96 9.73 -10.16 23.79
C ASP A 96 9.72 -10.65 22.33
N PRO A 97 8.53 -10.70 21.68
CA PRO A 97 8.46 -11.13 20.30
C PRO A 97 9.12 -10.10 19.40
N GLU A 98 10.10 -10.52 18.63
CA GLU A 98 10.70 -9.68 17.60
C GLU A 98 9.73 -9.51 16.42
N GLN A 99 9.46 -8.27 16.02
CA GLN A 99 8.75 -7.94 14.80
C GLN A 99 9.74 -7.68 13.69
N ARG A 100 9.49 -8.20 12.50
CA ARG A 100 10.36 -8.01 11.32
C ARG A 100 9.56 -7.48 10.16
N PHE A 101 10.18 -6.57 9.42
CA PHE A 101 9.64 -6.00 8.20
C PHE A 101 10.74 -6.02 7.14
N GLU A 102 10.40 -6.49 5.95
CA GLU A 102 11.25 -6.41 4.76
C GLU A 102 10.42 -5.84 3.62
N ILE A 103 10.92 -4.81 2.95
CA ILE A 103 10.24 -4.21 1.81
C ILE A 103 11.22 -4.04 0.65
N CYS A 104 10.82 -4.53 -0.53
CA CYS A 104 11.54 -4.36 -1.77
C CYS A 104 10.79 -3.41 -2.68
N PHE A 105 11.49 -2.45 -3.27
CA PHE A 105 10.86 -1.43 -4.12
C PHE A 105 11.81 -0.87 -5.17
N ILE A 106 11.22 -0.27 -6.19
CA ILE A 106 11.92 0.53 -7.21
C ILE A 106 11.68 2.00 -6.89
N SER A 107 12.76 2.76 -6.74
CA SER A 107 12.72 4.20 -6.50
C SER A 107 12.42 5.00 -7.79
N GLU A 108 12.21 6.30 -7.66
CA GLU A 108 12.03 7.21 -8.81
C GLU A 108 13.27 7.25 -9.71
N LYS A 109 14.47 7.12 -9.11
CA LYS A 109 15.75 7.05 -9.86
C LYS A 109 16.01 5.67 -10.48
N LYS A 110 15.02 4.74 -10.42
CA LYS A 110 15.11 3.38 -10.97
C LYS A 110 16.13 2.48 -10.28
N HIS A 111 16.48 2.79 -9.04
CA HIS A 111 17.25 1.90 -8.20
C HIS A 111 16.31 0.91 -7.50
N VAL A 112 16.76 -0.33 -7.35
CA VAL A 112 16.04 -1.35 -6.59
C VAL A 112 16.65 -1.46 -5.22
N TYR A 113 15.83 -1.23 -4.19
CA TYR A 113 16.23 -1.33 -2.79
C TYR A 113 15.48 -2.42 -2.07
N LYS A 114 16.14 -2.98 -1.07
CA LYS A 114 15.54 -3.80 -0.03
C LYS A 114 15.86 -3.18 1.31
N TYR A 115 14.84 -2.80 2.07
CA TYR A 115 14.96 -2.29 3.42
C TYR A 115 14.43 -3.33 4.41
N CYS A 116 15.22 -3.60 5.46
CA CYS A 116 14.89 -4.55 6.51
C CYS A 116 14.92 -3.84 7.86
N LEU A 117 13.90 -4.08 8.68
CA LEU A 117 13.78 -3.57 10.04
C LEU A 117 13.33 -4.68 10.97
N SER A 118 14.02 -4.86 12.07
CA SER A 118 13.63 -5.74 13.17
C SER A 118 13.57 -4.94 14.46
N ILE A 119 12.51 -5.13 15.24
CA ILE A 119 12.22 -4.39 16.47
C ILE A 119 11.70 -5.32 17.56
N ASP A 120 11.98 -4.99 18.81
CA ASP A 120 11.40 -5.59 20.00
C ASP A 120 10.95 -4.51 21.02
N SER A 121 10.51 -4.90 22.20
CA SER A 121 10.07 -3.97 23.25
C SER A 121 11.14 -2.96 23.70
N LYS A 122 12.42 -3.23 23.44
CA LYS A 122 13.57 -2.37 23.77
C LYS A 122 13.99 -1.45 22.62
N GLY A 123 13.36 -1.60 21.44
CA GLY A 123 13.65 -0.81 20.24
C GLY A 123 14.16 -1.64 19.07
N ILE A 124 15.02 -1.05 18.25
CA ILE A 124 15.56 -1.70 17.05
C ILE A 124 16.47 -2.86 17.46
N THR A 125 16.25 -4.06 16.94
CA THR A 125 17.15 -5.21 17.05
C THR A 125 18.06 -5.33 15.83
N GLY A 126 17.59 -4.91 14.67
CA GLY A 126 18.35 -4.88 13.44
C GLY A 126 17.76 -3.92 12.41
N GLU A 127 18.61 -3.25 11.64
CA GLU A 127 18.20 -2.40 10.53
C GLU A 127 19.21 -2.52 9.40
N GLY A 128 18.73 -2.59 8.15
CA GLY A 128 19.62 -2.70 7.01
C GLY A 128 18.99 -2.18 5.71
N LEU A 129 19.86 -1.62 4.87
CA LEU A 129 19.51 -1.19 3.51
C LEU A 129 20.44 -1.90 2.52
N TYR A 130 19.80 -2.43 1.50
CA TYR A 130 20.48 -3.16 0.43
C TYR A 130 20.06 -2.59 -0.92
N LYS A 131 20.99 -2.54 -1.86
CA LYS A 131 20.74 -2.05 -3.23
C LYS A 131 21.11 -3.12 -4.23
N GLN A 132 20.30 -3.30 -5.24
CA GLN A 132 20.58 -4.23 -6.32
C GLN A 132 21.69 -3.67 -7.22
N ALA A 133 22.78 -4.43 -7.38
CA ALA A 133 23.93 -3.97 -8.14
C ALA A 133 23.72 -4.00 -9.66
N LYS A 134 22.83 -4.86 -10.13
CA LYS A 134 22.46 -5.02 -11.56
C LYS A 134 20.99 -5.34 -11.68
N LYS A 135 20.45 -5.22 -12.90
CA LYS A 135 19.09 -5.65 -13.20
C LYS A 135 18.84 -7.10 -12.72
N LYS A 136 17.82 -7.29 -11.90
CA LYS A 136 17.42 -8.58 -11.31
C LYS A 136 18.60 -9.42 -10.75
N GLY A 137 19.56 -8.75 -10.09
CA GLY A 137 20.78 -9.37 -9.53
C GLY A 137 20.77 -9.47 -8.01
N ALA A 138 21.91 -9.87 -7.46
CA ALA A 138 22.10 -9.94 -6.01
C ALA A 138 22.04 -8.53 -5.37
N PHE A 139 21.55 -8.47 -4.15
CA PHE A 139 21.54 -7.26 -3.34
C PHE A 139 22.90 -7.07 -2.66
N ALA A 140 23.51 -5.92 -2.83
CA ALA A 140 24.70 -5.49 -2.09
C ALA A 140 24.26 -4.76 -0.82
N CYS A 141 24.89 -5.08 0.30
CA CYS A 141 24.63 -4.39 1.57
C CYS A 141 25.21 -2.96 1.51
N LEU A 142 24.36 -1.96 1.72
CA LEU A 142 24.78 -0.58 1.90
C LEU A 142 25.14 -0.34 3.36
N PHE A 143 24.24 -0.67 4.27
CA PHE A 143 24.50 -0.76 5.69
C PHE A 143 23.66 -1.85 6.36
N SER A 144 24.18 -2.41 7.42
CA SER A 144 23.46 -3.31 8.32
C SER A 144 23.97 -3.12 9.74
N VAL A 145 23.03 -2.91 10.66
CA VAL A 145 23.26 -2.69 12.08
C VAL A 145 22.49 -3.72 12.87
N VAL A 146 23.08 -4.23 13.92
CA VAL A 146 22.42 -5.12 14.86
C VAL A 146 22.66 -4.67 16.28
N ARG A 147 21.72 -4.92 17.17
CA ARG A 147 21.87 -4.71 18.61
C ARG A 147 22.35 -6.00 19.25
N ASP A 148 23.47 -5.93 19.97
CA ASP A 148 24.01 -7.07 20.72
C ASP A 148 23.19 -7.33 22.01
N LYS A 149 23.58 -8.39 22.74
CA LYS A 149 22.91 -8.77 23.99
C LYS A 149 23.10 -7.74 25.12
N SER A 150 24.09 -6.88 25.04
CA SER A 150 24.36 -5.81 26.01
C SER A 150 23.59 -4.52 25.69
N GLY A 151 22.88 -4.47 24.55
CA GLY A 151 22.14 -3.31 24.09
C GLY A 151 22.97 -2.34 23.25
N VAL A 152 24.21 -2.71 22.91
CA VAL A 152 25.08 -1.91 22.06
C VAL A 152 24.80 -2.21 20.59
N TYR A 153 24.79 -1.16 19.77
CA TYR A 153 24.60 -1.29 18.33
C TYR A 153 25.96 -1.41 17.63
N GLU A 154 26.04 -2.42 16.78
CA GLU A 154 27.24 -2.73 16.02
C GLU A 154 26.96 -2.80 14.53
N LYS A 155 27.92 -2.35 13.73
CA LYS A 155 27.91 -2.52 12.28
C LYS A 155 28.14 -4.00 11.95
N LYS A 156 27.15 -4.63 11.34
CA LYS A 156 27.25 -6.02 10.87
C LYS A 156 27.89 -6.10 9.48
N ASP A 157 27.52 -5.17 8.57
CA ASP A 157 28.00 -5.13 7.19
C ASP A 157 27.74 -3.74 6.58
N GLY A 158 28.30 -3.48 5.40
CA GLY A 158 28.05 -2.30 4.59
C GLY A 158 29.25 -1.36 4.47
N LYS A 159 29.16 -0.46 3.50
CA LYS A 159 30.25 0.44 3.09
C LYS A 159 29.97 1.92 3.37
N VAL A 160 28.81 2.24 3.97
CA VAL A 160 28.42 3.62 4.26
C VAL A 160 29.32 4.15 5.38
N SER A 161 30.15 5.16 5.07
CA SER A 161 31.14 5.75 5.98
C SER A 161 30.50 6.51 7.14
N GLU A 162 29.36 7.15 6.91
CA GLU A 162 28.59 7.92 7.88
C GLU A 162 28.04 7.07 9.02
N LEU A 163 27.92 5.75 8.80
CA LEU A 163 27.42 4.81 9.80
C LEU A 163 28.30 4.81 11.06
N ASP A 164 29.61 4.87 10.90
CA ASP A 164 30.54 4.88 12.03
C ASP A 164 30.36 6.14 12.90
N THR A 165 29.98 7.26 12.29
CA THR A 165 29.64 8.50 12.99
C THR A 165 28.33 8.36 13.75
N VAL A 166 27.33 7.74 13.16
CA VAL A 166 26.04 7.49 13.80
C VAL A 166 26.19 6.54 14.99
N LEU A 167 26.99 5.48 14.86
CA LEU A 167 27.18 4.48 15.92
C LEU A 167 27.95 5.03 17.14
N LYS A 168 28.85 6.01 16.95
CA LYS A 168 29.60 6.65 18.05
C LYS A 168 28.73 7.52 18.94
N ASN A 169 27.59 7.98 18.45
CA ASN A 169 26.68 8.80 19.23
C ASN A 169 25.83 7.91 20.17
N SER A 170 25.94 8.11 21.46
CA SER A 170 25.47 7.25 22.55
C SER A 170 23.96 7.03 22.68
N ASN A 171 23.13 7.67 21.85
CA ASN A 171 21.66 7.58 21.93
C ASN A 171 21.04 6.89 20.70
N ASN A 172 21.51 5.66 20.41
CA ASN A 172 21.07 4.93 19.23
C ASN A 172 19.72 4.16 19.40
N SER A 173 19.18 4.13 20.61
CA SER A 173 17.87 3.49 20.90
C SER A 173 16.67 4.24 20.34
N TYR A 174 16.84 5.50 19.90
CA TYR A 174 15.78 6.35 19.37
C TYR A 174 16.01 6.66 17.90
N GLY A 175 14.98 6.44 17.10
CA GLY A 175 14.95 6.73 15.67
C GLY A 175 15.73 5.74 14.80
N LEU A 176 15.29 5.62 13.56
CA LEU A 176 15.87 4.72 12.58
C LEU A 176 17.29 5.15 12.18
N PHE A 177 18.18 4.19 11.97
CA PHE A 177 19.53 4.44 11.44
C PHE A 177 19.48 5.06 10.05
N ILE A 178 18.57 4.60 9.19
CA ILE A 178 18.37 5.18 7.86
C ILE A 178 18.01 6.68 7.94
N SER A 179 17.20 7.10 8.91
CA SER A 179 16.84 8.51 9.11
C SER A 179 18.05 9.34 9.54
N LYS A 180 18.90 8.82 10.42
CA LYS A 180 20.14 9.47 10.84
C LYS A 180 21.13 9.59 9.69
N LEU A 181 21.26 8.54 8.87
CA LEU A 181 22.12 8.56 7.67
C LEU A 181 21.61 9.56 6.63
N ALA A 182 20.30 9.66 6.44
CA ALA A 182 19.72 10.67 5.56
C ALA A 182 20.00 12.10 6.02
N LEU A 183 19.96 12.36 7.34
CA LEU A 183 20.33 13.68 7.91
C LEU A 183 21.82 14.01 7.69
N LEU A 184 22.69 13.02 7.59
CA LEU A 184 24.10 13.18 7.25
C LEU A 184 24.36 13.29 5.74
N GLY A 185 23.30 13.30 4.90
CA GLY A 185 23.39 13.47 3.46
C GLY A 185 23.58 12.17 2.67
N ASN A 186 23.40 11.00 3.28
CA ASN A 186 23.51 9.75 2.55
C ASN A 186 22.39 9.62 1.50
N GLU A 187 22.76 9.62 0.22
CA GLU A 187 21.82 9.67 -0.91
C GLU A 187 20.88 8.47 -0.98
N ASP A 188 21.37 7.25 -0.75
CA ASP A 188 20.55 6.03 -0.79
C ASP A 188 19.50 6.03 0.33
N SER A 189 19.85 6.54 1.51
CA SER A 189 18.93 6.71 2.63
C SER A 189 17.85 7.77 2.34
N ILE A 190 18.25 8.91 1.77
CA ILE A 190 17.33 9.98 1.35
C ILE A 190 16.34 9.46 0.31
N GLU A 191 16.83 8.73 -0.70
CA GLU A 191 16.03 8.16 -1.77
C GLU A 191 15.02 7.13 -1.24
N THR A 192 15.44 6.29 -0.31
CA THR A 192 14.58 5.31 0.36
C THR A 192 13.45 6.00 1.13
N ILE A 193 13.77 6.96 1.98
CA ILE A 193 12.76 7.72 2.76
C ILE A 193 11.80 8.47 1.82
N SER A 194 12.32 9.06 0.73
CA SER A 194 11.50 9.73 -0.28
C SER A 194 10.50 8.77 -0.92
N TRP A 195 10.92 7.52 -1.19
CA TRP A 195 10.01 6.53 -1.73
C TRP A 195 8.83 6.21 -0.79
N PHE A 196 9.07 6.11 0.53
CA PHE A 196 7.99 5.87 1.50
C PHE A 196 6.96 7.01 1.53
N LYS A 197 7.34 8.25 1.21
CA LYS A 197 6.40 9.37 1.07
C LYS A 197 5.42 9.19 -0.08
N ASN A 198 5.77 8.37 -1.08
CA ASN A 198 4.91 8.04 -2.23
C ASN A 198 3.82 7.01 -1.91
N ILE A 199 3.90 6.34 -0.75
CA ILE A 199 2.84 5.45 -0.28
C ILE A 199 1.71 6.30 0.29
N LEU A 200 0.51 6.11 -0.24
CA LEU A 200 -0.71 6.77 0.21
C LEU A 200 -1.62 5.78 0.92
N LEU A 201 -2.14 6.19 2.06
CA LEU A 201 -3.05 5.42 2.89
C LEU A 201 -4.30 6.30 3.10
N PRO A 202 -5.22 6.31 2.14
CA PRO A 202 -6.41 7.14 2.24
C PRO A 202 -7.24 6.74 3.46
N GLY A 203 -7.59 7.73 4.28
CA GLY A 203 -8.55 7.56 5.36
C GLY A 203 -9.95 7.37 4.79
N THR A 204 -10.83 6.74 5.57
CA THR A 204 -12.20 6.42 5.18
C THR A 204 -13.15 7.63 5.19
N VAL A 205 -12.73 8.79 5.70
CA VAL A 205 -13.62 9.95 5.91
C VAL A 205 -13.04 11.22 5.26
N PRO A 206 -13.79 11.87 4.33
CA PRO A 206 -13.39 13.12 3.70
C PRO A 206 -13.16 14.27 4.68
N ALA A 207 -13.89 14.31 5.79
CA ALA A 207 -13.81 15.37 6.80
C ALA A 207 -12.42 15.51 7.43
N ASP A 208 -11.67 14.41 7.58
CA ASP A 208 -10.32 14.46 8.15
C ASP A 208 -9.30 15.15 7.23
N LYS A 209 -9.60 15.29 5.94
CA LYS A 209 -8.71 15.90 4.95
C LYS A 209 -8.79 17.44 4.96
N GLU A 210 -9.93 18.01 5.34
CA GLU A 210 -10.09 19.48 5.40
C GLU A 210 -9.20 20.13 6.49
N ASN A 211 -8.76 19.35 7.47
CA ASN A 211 -7.96 19.85 8.62
C ASN A 211 -6.45 19.79 8.39
N ASN A 212 -5.96 19.24 7.27
CA ASN A 212 -4.54 19.17 6.95
C ASN A 212 -4.18 20.16 5.82
N PRO A 213 -3.61 21.32 6.11
CA PRO A 213 -3.37 22.37 5.11
C PRO A 213 -2.40 21.94 3.99
N VAL A 214 -1.40 21.11 4.30
CA VAL A 214 -0.40 20.66 3.30
C VAL A 214 -1.06 19.75 2.25
N ARG A 215 -1.88 18.80 2.68
CA ARG A 215 -2.60 17.90 1.75
C ARG A 215 -3.69 18.63 1.01
N LYS A 216 -4.32 19.63 1.60
CA LYS A 216 -5.35 20.44 0.97
C LYS A 216 -4.85 21.10 -0.32
N ASP A 217 -3.70 21.76 -0.28
CA ASP A 217 -3.15 22.44 -1.46
C ASP A 217 -2.75 21.47 -2.56
N GLU A 218 -2.21 20.30 -2.21
CA GLU A 218 -1.90 19.23 -3.16
C GLU A 218 -3.19 18.65 -3.77
N ASP A 219 -4.21 18.39 -2.97
CA ASP A 219 -5.49 17.86 -3.43
C ASP A 219 -6.19 18.86 -4.37
N ILE A 220 -6.16 20.18 -4.08
CA ILE A 220 -6.71 21.23 -4.94
C ILE A 220 -6.03 21.24 -6.32
N LYS A 221 -4.71 21.03 -6.38
CA LYS A 221 -3.99 20.92 -7.66
C LYS A 221 -4.50 19.76 -8.49
N VAL A 222 -4.70 18.61 -7.86
CA VAL A 222 -5.27 17.42 -8.51
C VAL A 222 -6.69 17.70 -9.02
N MET A 223 -7.55 18.25 -8.17
CA MET A 223 -8.96 18.54 -8.51
C MET A 223 -9.11 19.54 -9.67
N ARG A 224 -8.12 20.41 -9.88
CA ARG A 224 -8.08 21.39 -10.97
C ARG A 224 -7.48 20.87 -12.27
N ASP A 225 -6.86 19.69 -12.23
CA ASP A 225 -6.38 19.07 -13.46
C ASP A 225 -7.58 18.62 -14.31
N PRO A 226 -7.61 18.96 -15.61
CA PRO A 226 -8.74 18.58 -16.48
C PRO A 226 -9.05 17.08 -16.49
N ARG A 227 -8.02 16.22 -16.33
CA ARG A 227 -8.16 14.75 -16.29
C ARG A 227 -8.90 14.26 -15.05
N PHE A 228 -8.98 15.06 -13.99
CA PHE A 228 -9.70 14.70 -12.77
C PHE A 228 -11.21 14.56 -13.00
N VAL A 229 -11.77 15.40 -13.86
CA VAL A 229 -13.21 15.34 -14.21
C VAL A 229 -13.55 14.01 -14.88
N ASP A 230 -12.66 13.47 -15.72
CA ASP A 230 -12.90 12.21 -16.42
C ASP A 230 -12.95 11.02 -15.43
N ILE A 231 -12.09 11.03 -14.40
CA ILE A 231 -12.16 10.06 -13.31
C ILE A 231 -13.48 10.24 -12.53
N PHE A 232 -13.82 11.47 -12.17
CA PHE A 232 -15.00 11.74 -11.35
C PHE A 232 -16.31 11.42 -12.08
N ARG A 233 -16.35 11.50 -13.42
CA ARG A 233 -17.47 11.04 -14.25
C ARG A 233 -17.82 9.57 -14.12
N MET A 234 -16.94 8.74 -13.59
CA MET A 234 -17.24 7.32 -13.38
C MET A 234 -18.43 7.11 -12.43
N VAL A 235 -18.62 8.03 -11.46
CA VAL A 235 -19.75 7.95 -10.51
C VAL A 235 -21.05 8.49 -11.12
N ASP A 236 -20.95 9.49 -11.98
CA ASP A 236 -22.11 10.14 -12.61
C ASP A 236 -21.69 10.77 -13.95
N TYR A 237 -22.14 10.17 -15.05
CA TYR A 237 -21.79 10.57 -16.41
C TYR A 237 -22.28 11.99 -16.79
N SER A 238 -23.27 12.55 -16.07
CA SER A 238 -23.78 13.90 -16.31
C SER A 238 -22.85 15.02 -15.86
N ILE A 239 -21.83 14.69 -15.04
CA ILE A 239 -20.83 15.65 -14.58
C ILE A 239 -20.00 16.14 -15.76
N CYS A 240 -19.94 17.44 -15.98
CA CYS A 240 -19.18 18.04 -17.07
C CYS A 240 -18.00 18.90 -16.61
N SER A 241 -18.08 19.50 -15.43
CA SER A 241 -16.98 20.27 -14.85
C SER A 241 -17.11 20.44 -13.34
N ILE A 242 -16.05 20.93 -12.72
CA ILE A 242 -15.95 21.18 -11.28
C ILE A 242 -15.31 22.55 -11.08
N GLU A 243 -15.93 23.38 -10.26
CA GLU A 243 -15.32 24.61 -9.74
C GLU A 243 -14.83 24.34 -8.32
N VAL A 244 -13.51 24.27 -8.16
CA VAL A 244 -12.88 23.85 -6.89
C VAL A 244 -12.82 25.01 -5.92
N ASP A 245 -13.42 24.86 -4.75
CA ASP A 245 -13.31 25.81 -3.65
C ASP A 245 -11.94 25.71 -2.97
N ASN A 246 -11.32 26.88 -2.69
CA ASN A 246 -9.98 26.94 -2.11
C ASN A 246 -9.96 26.62 -0.61
N ASP A 247 -11.03 26.95 0.08
CA ASP A 247 -11.07 26.83 1.55
C ASP A 247 -11.64 25.49 1.99
N LYS A 248 -12.66 25.01 1.27
CA LYS A 248 -13.37 23.78 1.61
C LYS A 248 -13.61 22.92 0.37
N PRO A 249 -12.53 22.39 -0.26
CA PRO A 249 -12.61 21.70 -1.54
C PRO A 249 -13.50 20.45 -1.51
N TYR A 250 -13.59 19.76 -0.38
CA TYR A 250 -14.37 18.53 -0.21
C TYR A 250 -15.83 18.76 0.17
N SER A 251 -16.26 20.00 0.36
CA SER A 251 -17.65 20.32 0.71
C SER A 251 -18.26 21.39 -0.17
N LYS A 252 -17.53 22.49 -0.43
CA LYS A 252 -18.06 23.66 -1.15
C LYS A 252 -17.71 23.71 -2.63
N SER A 253 -16.90 22.80 -3.15
CA SER A 253 -16.67 22.70 -4.59
C SER A 253 -18.00 22.52 -5.33
N MET A 254 -18.17 23.23 -6.44
CA MET A 254 -19.39 23.23 -7.25
C MET A 254 -19.29 22.17 -8.34
N ILE A 255 -20.20 21.23 -8.32
CA ILE A 255 -20.32 20.19 -9.36
C ILE A 255 -21.31 20.67 -10.41
N ILE A 256 -20.87 20.70 -11.65
CA ILE A 256 -21.65 21.17 -12.79
C ILE A 256 -22.03 19.97 -13.66
N ARG A 257 -23.30 19.79 -13.86
CA ARG A 257 -23.91 18.75 -14.68
C ARG A 257 -24.63 19.36 -15.86
N LYS A 258 -24.80 18.60 -16.94
CA LYS A 258 -25.64 18.96 -18.07
C LYS A 258 -26.72 17.92 -18.27
N ASP A 259 -27.97 18.38 -18.45
CA ASP A 259 -29.04 17.50 -18.86
C ASP A 259 -29.00 17.23 -20.39
N ALA A 260 -29.90 16.37 -20.89
CA ALA A 260 -29.97 16.02 -22.31
C ALA A 260 -30.29 17.22 -23.22
N ALA A 261 -30.88 18.31 -22.69
CA ALA A 261 -31.16 19.53 -23.40
C ALA A 261 -29.97 20.52 -23.36
N GLY A 262 -28.91 20.22 -22.63
CA GLY A 262 -27.73 21.07 -22.47
C GLY A 262 -27.82 22.09 -21.34
N ASN A 263 -28.91 22.06 -20.53
CA ASN A 263 -29.04 22.97 -19.40
C ASN A 263 -28.06 22.60 -18.28
N GLU A 264 -27.42 23.60 -17.70
CA GLU A 264 -26.49 23.42 -16.60
C GLU A 264 -27.21 23.36 -15.24
N ILE A 265 -26.89 22.33 -14.47
CA ILE A 265 -27.33 22.16 -13.08
C ILE A 265 -26.10 22.25 -12.20
N ARG A 266 -26.09 23.23 -11.31
CA ARG A 266 -24.95 23.50 -10.39
C ARG A 266 -25.34 23.13 -8.96
N ARG A 267 -24.51 22.34 -8.29
CA ARG A 267 -24.75 21.90 -6.92
C ARG A 267 -23.44 21.84 -6.14
N GLU A 268 -23.45 22.33 -4.91
CA GLU A 268 -22.33 22.15 -4.01
C GLU A 268 -22.13 20.67 -3.67
N LEU A 269 -20.88 20.22 -3.58
CA LEU A 269 -20.53 18.82 -3.32
C LEU A 269 -21.18 18.30 -2.02
N GLN A 270 -21.26 19.12 -0.95
CA GLN A 270 -21.91 18.73 0.30
C GLN A 270 -23.41 18.43 0.18
N GLN A 271 -24.05 18.95 -0.86
CA GLN A 271 -25.49 18.73 -1.14
C GLN A 271 -25.73 17.50 -2.02
N ASP A 272 -24.67 16.89 -2.51
CA ASP A 272 -24.74 15.68 -3.33
C ASP A 272 -24.97 14.42 -2.49
N SER A 273 -25.24 13.30 -3.16
CA SER A 273 -25.38 12.01 -2.49
C SER A 273 -24.07 11.61 -1.80
N THR A 274 -24.18 10.79 -0.74
CA THR A 274 -23.03 10.28 -0.02
C THR A 274 -22.04 9.59 -0.96
N GLY A 275 -22.52 8.75 -1.89
CA GLY A 275 -21.66 8.04 -2.84
C GLY A 275 -20.87 9.00 -3.76
N VAL A 276 -21.46 10.08 -4.23
CA VAL A 276 -20.76 11.10 -5.03
C VAL A 276 -19.69 11.82 -4.20
N ARG A 277 -20.01 12.21 -2.96
CA ARG A 277 -19.08 12.90 -2.07
C ARG A 277 -17.87 12.03 -1.71
N GLU A 278 -18.13 10.77 -1.38
CA GLU A 278 -17.07 9.82 -1.04
C GLU A 278 -16.22 9.49 -2.26
N PHE A 279 -16.85 9.28 -3.43
CA PHE A 279 -16.10 9.04 -4.65
C PHE A 279 -15.24 10.23 -5.08
N PHE A 280 -15.65 11.46 -4.79
CA PHE A 280 -14.83 12.64 -5.05
C PHE A 280 -13.47 12.55 -4.36
N ALA A 281 -13.44 12.13 -3.09
CA ALA A 281 -12.19 11.93 -2.35
C ALA A 281 -11.39 10.73 -2.90
N TRP A 282 -12.06 9.67 -3.35
CA TRP A 282 -11.43 8.52 -3.99
C TRP A 282 -10.84 8.87 -5.35
N ALA A 283 -11.52 9.69 -6.13
CA ALA A 283 -11.04 10.15 -7.44
C ALA A 283 -9.67 10.85 -7.33
N VAL A 284 -9.42 11.60 -6.25
CA VAL A 284 -8.10 12.19 -5.96
C VAL A 284 -7.03 11.11 -5.81
N GLN A 285 -7.33 10.00 -5.12
CA GLN A 285 -6.36 8.91 -4.93
C GLN A 285 -6.13 8.14 -6.23
N ILE A 286 -7.19 7.88 -6.99
CA ILE A 286 -7.11 7.22 -8.30
C ILE A 286 -6.27 8.08 -9.26
N PHE A 287 -6.50 9.39 -9.29
CA PHE A 287 -5.67 10.33 -10.06
C PHE A 287 -4.19 10.19 -9.71
N ARG A 288 -3.86 10.13 -8.41
CA ARG A 288 -2.48 10.00 -7.94
C ARG A 288 -1.84 8.66 -8.32
N VAL A 289 -2.61 7.58 -8.33
CA VAL A 289 -2.10 6.29 -8.85
C VAL A 289 -1.70 6.45 -10.30
N VAL A 290 -2.60 6.96 -11.14
CA VAL A 290 -2.43 6.94 -12.60
C VAL A 290 -1.47 8.04 -13.06
N TYR A 291 -1.64 9.27 -12.58
CA TYR A 291 -0.88 10.42 -13.13
C TYR A 291 0.32 10.86 -12.28
N GLU A 292 0.40 10.44 -11.01
CA GLU A 292 1.53 10.73 -10.15
C GLU A 292 2.35 9.47 -9.79
N ASN A 293 1.99 8.29 -10.34
CA ASN A 293 2.66 7.01 -10.09
C ASN A 293 2.78 6.64 -8.60
N ARG A 294 1.76 6.98 -7.79
CA ARG A 294 1.75 6.68 -6.36
C ARG A 294 1.38 5.22 -6.08
N VAL A 295 1.82 4.73 -4.93
CA VAL A 295 1.39 3.43 -4.40
C VAL A 295 0.28 3.70 -3.37
N VAL A 296 -0.92 3.20 -3.62
CA VAL A 296 -2.09 3.41 -2.75
C VAL A 296 -2.49 2.09 -2.12
N PHE A 297 -2.58 2.08 -0.79
CA PHE A 297 -3.20 1.00 -0.02
C PHE A 297 -4.54 1.47 0.53
N ALA A 298 -5.62 0.93 0.03
CA ALA A 298 -6.97 1.31 0.35
C ALA A 298 -7.67 0.24 1.19
N ASP A 299 -8.13 0.61 2.38
CA ASP A 299 -8.90 -0.32 3.22
C ASP A 299 -10.39 -0.19 2.96
N GLU A 300 -11.09 -1.32 2.89
CA GLU A 300 -12.55 -1.42 2.73
C GLU A 300 -13.09 -0.57 1.55
N MET A 301 -12.55 -0.77 0.35
CA MET A 301 -12.96 -0.02 -0.83
C MET A 301 -14.48 -0.09 -1.11
N ASP A 302 -15.09 -1.22 -0.80
CA ASP A 302 -16.52 -1.49 -1.01
C ASP A 302 -17.47 -0.74 -0.05
N ARG A 303 -16.96 -0.10 1.00
CA ARG A 303 -17.77 0.82 1.82
C ARG A 303 -18.21 2.06 1.03
N VAL A 304 -17.45 2.43 0.03
CA VAL A 304 -17.62 3.65 -0.75
C VAL A 304 -18.06 3.37 -2.17
N LEU A 305 -17.47 2.35 -2.79
CA LEU A 305 -17.68 2.01 -4.18
C LEU A 305 -18.61 0.80 -4.30
N ASN A 306 -19.75 0.99 -4.96
CA ASN A 306 -20.56 -0.16 -5.34
C ASN A 306 -19.80 -1.05 -6.35
N PRO A 307 -20.19 -2.33 -6.54
CA PRO A 307 -19.47 -3.25 -7.40
C PRO A 307 -19.20 -2.76 -8.83
N ILE A 308 -20.17 -2.06 -9.43
CA ILE A 308 -20.03 -1.56 -10.81
C ILE A 308 -19.01 -0.43 -10.88
N LEU A 309 -19.02 0.46 -9.90
CA LEU A 309 -18.07 1.57 -9.84
C LEU A 309 -16.66 1.08 -9.53
N SER A 310 -16.53 0.09 -8.64
CA SER A 310 -15.23 -0.52 -8.36
C SER A 310 -14.62 -1.20 -9.59
N ASP A 311 -15.42 -1.93 -10.38
CA ASP A 311 -14.95 -2.53 -11.64
C ASP A 311 -14.50 -1.47 -12.65
N ARG A 312 -15.22 -0.34 -12.77
CA ARG A 312 -14.80 0.79 -13.63
C ARG A 312 -13.48 1.39 -13.19
N VAL A 313 -13.30 1.60 -11.88
CA VAL A 313 -12.05 2.11 -11.32
C VAL A 313 -10.89 1.17 -11.62
N ILE A 314 -11.07 -0.13 -11.41
CA ILE A 314 -10.01 -1.12 -11.68
C ILE A 314 -9.70 -1.21 -13.17
N ALA A 315 -10.70 -1.21 -14.04
CA ALA A 315 -10.52 -1.19 -15.48
C ALA A 315 -9.74 0.06 -15.93
N PHE A 316 -10.06 1.23 -15.37
CA PHE A 316 -9.36 2.47 -15.65
C PHE A 316 -7.90 2.41 -15.17
N VAL A 317 -7.65 2.00 -13.91
CA VAL A 317 -6.29 1.90 -13.37
C VAL A 317 -5.45 0.91 -14.18
N ASN A 318 -6.00 -0.23 -14.56
CA ASN A 318 -5.26 -1.20 -15.38
C ASN A 318 -5.03 -0.70 -16.82
N GLY A 319 -6.04 -0.05 -17.45
CA GLY A 319 -6.00 0.37 -18.85
C GLY A 319 -5.06 1.52 -19.16
N GLU A 320 -4.74 2.38 -18.19
CA GLU A 320 -3.86 3.52 -18.39
C GLU A 320 -2.37 3.11 -18.31
N GLU A 321 -1.52 3.78 -19.09
CA GLU A 321 -0.07 3.56 -19.04
C GLU A 321 0.56 4.36 -17.91
N HIS A 322 0.90 3.69 -16.80
CA HIS A 322 1.52 4.29 -15.62
C HIS A 322 2.36 3.29 -14.81
N LYS A 323 3.06 3.81 -13.79
CA LYS A 323 3.85 3.03 -12.82
C LYS A 323 3.27 3.07 -11.39
N GLY A 324 2.08 3.62 -11.21
CA GLY A 324 1.37 3.61 -9.94
C GLY A 324 0.82 2.22 -9.62
N GLN A 325 0.47 2.00 -8.35
CA GLN A 325 -0.05 0.72 -7.88
C GLN A 325 -1.22 0.96 -6.94
N PHE A 326 -2.30 0.23 -7.14
CA PHE A 326 -3.52 0.30 -6.35
C PHE A 326 -3.81 -1.03 -5.67
N ILE A 327 -3.52 -1.10 -4.39
CA ILE A 327 -3.75 -2.27 -3.53
C ILE A 327 -4.94 -1.97 -2.64
N PHE A 328 -5.95 -2.83 -2.64
CA PHE A 328 -7.16 -2.56 -1.86
C PHE A 328 -7.72 -3.80 -1.19
N SER A 329 -8.28 -3.61 0.00
CA SER A 329 -9.07 -4.62 0.68
C SER A 329 -10.56 -4.46 0.37
N THR A 330 -11.29 -5.57 0.32
CA THR A 330 -12.71 -5.59 0.01
C THR A 330 -13.40 -6.83 0.59
N HIS A 331 -14.69 -6.72 0.84
CA HIS A 331 -15.60 -7.84 1.08
C HIS A 331 -16.36 -8.25 -0.19
N ASN A 332 -16.20 -7.50 -1.28
CA ASN A 332 -16.89 -7.75 -2.53
C ASN A 332 -16.26 -8.94 -3.27
N VAL A 333 -16.88 -10.09 -3.14
CA VAL A 333 -16.44 -11.35 -3.78
C VAL A 333 -16.55 -11.35 -5.31
N LEU A 334 -17.17 -10.35 -5.93
CA LEU A 334 -17.19 -10.20 -7.39
C LEU A 334 -15.80 -9.90 -7.95
N HIS A 335 -14.88 -9.40 -7.13
CA HIS A 335 -13.46 -9.27 -7.52
C HIS A 335 -12.72 -10.61 -7.61
N LEU A 336 -13.32 -11.73 -7.20
CA LEU A 336 -12.76 -13.07 -7.41
C LEU A 336 -13.01 -13.54 -8.85
N ASN A 337 -12.54 -12.77 -9.82
CA ASN A 337 -12.82 -12.94 -11.24
C ASN A 337 -11.55 -13.04 -12.08
N LEU A 338 -11.22 -14.26 -12.54
CA LEU A 338 -10.06 -14.52 -13.39
C LEU A 338 -10.21 -14.00 -14.85
N LYS A 339 -11.31 -13.32 -15.19
CA LYS A 339 -11.37 -12.56 -16.44
C LYS A 339 -10.75 -11.17 -16.30
N THR A 340 -10.72 -10.63 -15.08
CA THR A 340 -10.21 -9.29 -14.77
C THR A 340 -8.82 -9.36 -14.15
N TYR A 341 -8.55 -10.37 -13.31
CA TYR A 341 -7.32 -10.48 -12.53
C TYR A 341 -6.53 -11.73 -12.86
N MET A 342 -5.21 -11.64 -12.79
CA MET A 342 -4.33 -12.79 -12.64
C MET A 342 -4.43 -13.36 -11.23
N LYS A 343 -4.08 -14.61 -11.01
CA LYS A 343 -4.09 -15.25 -9.69
C LYS A 343 -3.21 -14.49 -8.69
N GLU A 344 -2.09 -13.99 -9.15
CA GLU A 344 -1.09 -13.23 -8.39
C GLU A 344 -1.61 -11.87 -7.90
N GLN A 345 -2.72 -11.39 -8.47
CA GLN A 345 -3.38 -10.17 -8.02
C GLN A 345 -4.42 -10.39 -6.92
N ILE A 346 -4.80 -11.64 -6.66
CA ILE A 346 -5.86 -11.99 -5.69
C ILE A 346 -5.21 -12.60 -4.46
N TYR A 347 -5.35 -11.92 -3.34
CA TYR A 347 -4.88 -12.34 -2.02
C TYR A 347 -6.05 -12.62 -1.10
N PHE A 348 -5.87 -13.60 -0.23
CA PHE A 348 -6.80 -13.93 0.84
C PHE A 348 -6.17 -13.63 2.18
N VAL A 349 -6.99 -13.12 3.10
CA VAL A 349 -6.63 -13.01 4.51
C VAL A 349 -7.65 -13.78 5.32
N THR A 350 -7.19 -14.80 5.99
CA THR A 350 -7.99 -15.68 6.84
C THR A 350 -7.47 -15.68 8.27
N LYS A 351 -8.33 -16.04 9.22
CA LYS A 351 -7.96 -16.20 10.62
C LYS A 351 -8.19 -17.65 11.04
N SER A 352 -7.14 -18.34 11.45
CA SER A 352 -7.21 -19.68 12.00
C SER A 352 -8.07 -19.71 13.26
N LYS A 353 -8.97 -20.67 13.36
CA LYS A 353 -9.80 -20.89 14.58
C LYS A 353 -8.97 -21.40 15.75
N ASP A 354 -7.98 -22.24 15.47
CA ASP A 354 -7.18 -22.91 16.49
C ASP A 354 -6.15 -21.96 17.10
N SER A 355 -5.42 -21.24 16.25
CA SER A 355 -4.35 -20.35 16.69
C SER A 355 -4.78 -18.90 16.87
N LEU A 356 -5.96 -18.51 16.33
CA LEU A 356 -6.45 -17.14 16.25
C LEU A 356 -5.50 -16.19 15.48
N THR A 357 -4.56 -16.74 14.73
CA THR A 357 -3.60 -15.99 13.92
C THR A 357 -4.13 -15.77 12.50
N SER A 358 -3.79 -14.62 11.92
CA SER A 358 -4.10 -14.33 10.53
C SER A 358 -3.00 -14.87 9.62
N GLU A 359 -3.42 -15.29 8.43
CA GLU A 359 -2.56 -15.73 7.34
C GLU A 359 -2.90 -14.95 6.08
N LEU A 360 -1.86 -14.56 5.31
CA LEU A 360 -1.97 -13.93 4.00
C LEU A 360 -1.40 -14.86 2.95
N TYR A 361 -2.18 -15.17 1.93
CA TYR A 361 -1.73 -16.04 0.83
C TYR A 361 -2.37 -15.61 -0.49
N SER A 362 -1.76 -16.00 -1.60
CA SER A 362 -2.20 -15.67 -2.96
C SER A 362 -3.09 -16.77 -3.53
N LEU A 363 -4.01 -16.42 -4.41
CA LEU A 363 -4.71 -17.41 -5.25
C LEU A 363 -3.74 -18.20 -6.14
N ALA A 364 -2.53 -17.68 -6.40
CA ALA A 364 -1.49 -18.38 -7.13
C ALA A 364 -0.95 -19.61 -6.38
N ASP A 365 -1.10 -19.66 -5.04
CA ASP A 365 -0.68 -20.80 -4.21
C ASP A 365 -1.58 -22.04 -4.39
N PHE A 366 -2.69 -21.91 -5.14
CA PHE A 366 -3.63 -22.98 -5.42
C PHE A 366 -3.46 -23.52 -6.86
N PRO A 367 -2.69 -24.59 -7.07
CA PRO A 367 -2.43 -25.14 -8.40
C PRO A 367 -3.69 -25.75 -9.05
N GLU A 368 -4.68 -26.18 -8.26
CA GLU A 368 -5.95 -26.69 -8.72
C GLU A 368 -6.85 -25.64 -9.36
N VAL A 369 -6.67 -24.37 -9.06
CA VAL A 369 -7.41 -23.27 -9.67
C VAL A 369 -6.94 -23.08 -11.10
N ARG A 370 -7.83 -23.24 -12.08
CA ARG A 370 -7.56 -23.08 -13.52
C ARG A 370 -8.26 -21.84 -14.06
N TYR A 371 -7.56 -21.04 -14.86
CA TYR A 371 -8.07 -19.79 -15.41
C TYR A 371 -9.36 -19.94 -16.23
N GLU A 372 -9.49 -21.06 -16.97
CA GLU A 372 -10.59 -21.26 -17.91
C GLU A 372 -11.82 -21.89 -17.27
N THR A 373 -11.65 -22.71 -16.24
CA THR A 373 -12.72 -23.58 -15.73
C THR A 373 -13.11 -23.34 -14.30
N THR A 374 -12.23 -22.72 -13.49
CA THR A 374 -12.52 -22.52 -12.06
C THR A 374 -13.33 -21.27 -11.85
N ARG A 375 -14.46 -21.41 -11.20
CA ARG A 375 -15.23 -20.30 -10.66
C ARG A 375 -14.73 -19.99 -9.25
N VAL A 376 -13.76 -19.09 -9.15
CA VAL A 376 -13.07 -18.76 -7.89
C VAL A 376 -14.05 -18.37 -6.79
N TYR A 377 -15.08 -17.58 -7.14
CA TYR A 377 -16.16 -17.22 -6.23
C TYR A 377 -16.84 -18.45 -5.58
N GLU A 378 -17.17 -19.48 -6.39
CA GLU A 378 -17.82 -20.69 -5.85
C GLU A 378 -16.89 -21.47 -4.91
N PHE A 379 -15.58 -21.51 -5.22
CA PHE A 379 -14.58 -22.16 -4.38
C PHE A 379 -14.42 -21.42 -3.05
N TYR A 380 -14.38 -20.09 -3.11
CA TYR A 380 -14.32 -19.25 -1.92
C TYR A 380 -15.56 -19.48 -1.04
N MET A 381 -16.77 -19.40 -1.59
CA MET A 381 -18.02 -19.61 -0.86
C MET A 381 -18.17 -21.01 -0.24
N LYS A 382 -17.48 -22.00 -0.76
CA LYS A 382 -17.43 -23.38 -0.22
C LYS A 382 -16.31 -23.60 0.78
N GLY A 383 -15.54 -22.57 1.14
CA GLY A 383 -14.40 -22.68 2.02
C GLY A 383 -13.17 -23.38 1.43
N ILE A 384 -13.18 -23.79 0.17
CA ILE A 384 -12.08 -24.54 -0.45
C ILE A 384 -10.77 -23.72 -0.52
N LEU A 385 -10.92 -22.41 -0.64
CA LEU A 385 -9.78 -21.49 -0.66
C LEU A 385 -9.42 -20.92 0.73
N GLY A 386 -10.03 -21.43 1.80
CA GLY A 386 -9.97 -20.80 3.11
C GLY A 386 -10.68 -19.44 3.13
N GLY A 387 -10.57 -18.72 4.23
CA GLY A 387 -11.09 -17.33 4.32
C GLY A 387 -12.60 -17.21 4.51
N THR A 388 -13.30 -18.29 4.76
CA THR A 388 -14.72 -18.28 5.09
C THR A 388 -14.98 -18.96 6.45
N ALA A 389 -15.94 -18.40 7.24
CA ALA A 389 -16.28 -18.89 8.60
C ALA A 389 -16.99 -20.27 8.61
N PHE A 390 -17.12 -20.92 7.49
CA PHE A 390 -17.90 -22.18 7.37
C PHE A 390 -17.09 -23.45 7.57
N GLU A 391 -15.87 -23.36 8.08
CA GLU A 391 -15.09 -24.52 8.54
C GLU A 391 -15.20 -24.79 10.02
#